data_ba7f777b93f8445ef0efadfc396d79f4
#
_entry.id   ba7f777b93f8445ef0efadfc396d79f4
#
_cell.length_a   1.000
_cell.length_b   1.000
_cell.length_c   1.000
_cell.angle_alpha   90.00
_cell.angle_beta   90.00
_cell.angle_gamma   90.00
#
_symmetry.space_group_name_H-M   'P 1'
#
loop_
_entity.id
_entity.type
_entity.pdbx_description
1 polymer ?
#
loop_
_entity_poly.entity_id
_entity_poly.type
_entity_poly.pdbx_seq_one_letter_code
_entity_poly.pdbx_strand_id
1 'polypeptide(L)'
;MPLAVYILGLSVFALGTSEFMLSGLLPPIAADMDVSIPRAGLLISAFAIGMVIGAPLLAVATLRLPRKTTLITLITVFGLGQVAGALAPSYGVLFASRVISALACAGFWAVGAAVAIATVPFGARARAMAVMIGGLSIANVLGVPAGAFLGEHLGWRSAFWAVALASAIALVGVVTLIPRIPRPEVRPRLRRELAIYRDRHVWLAVAITALAAGGVFCAFSYLAPLLTDVAGLDAGWVPTVLALFGIGALVGTTIGGRVADAHLFGVLLSGIAASTVFLVALALFASSPVAVITLSFLLGVSAFYTAPALNARMFNVAGAAPTLAGATTTAAFNLGNTGGPWLGGTVIDAGLGFASPAWAGAAMTLLALATVAVALRLHGRTSSSRLVTGAKGQVEGADVSVR
;
A
#
# COMPACT_ATOMS: atom_id res chain seq x y z
N MET A 1 5.93 -15.77 20.40
CA MET A 1 4.82 -14.89 19.97
C MET A 1 3.49 -15.55 20.29
N PRO A 2 2.49 -14.82 20.83
CA PRO A 2 1.14 -15.35 21.02
C PRO A 2 0.49 -15.72 19.69
N LEU A 3 -0.32 -16.80 19.65
CA LEU A 3 -1.06 -17.22 18.46
C LEU A 3 -1.95 -16.11 17.89
N ALA A 4 -2.47 -15.24 18.76
CA ALA A 4 -3.25 -14.06 18.36
C ALA A 4 -2.55 -13.19 17.32
N VAL A 5 -1.21 -13.02 17.40
CA VAL A 5 -0.44 -12.20 16.45
C VAL A 5 -0.35 -12.89 15.07
N TYR A 6 -0.21 -14.22 15.05
CA TYR A 6 -0.20 -14.98 13.79
C TYR A 6 -1.56 -14.96 13.10
N ILE A 7 -2.66 -14.99 13.88
CA ILE A 7 -4.03 -14.83 13.33
C ILE A 7 -4.24 -13.44 12.74
N LEU A 8 -3.69 -12.40 13.36
CA LEU A 8 -3.71 -11.06 12.75
C LEU A 8 -2.90 -11.02 11.44
N GLY A 9 -1.75 -11.70 11.39
CA GLY A 9 -0.97 -11.87 10.17
C GLY A 9 -1.73 -12.62 9.06
N LEU A 10 -2.43 -13.71 9.40
CA LEU A 10 -3.31 -14.44 8.47
C LEU A 10 -4.48 -13.58 7.98
N SER A 11 -5.07 -12.78 8.88
CA SER A 11 -6.11 -11.83 8.48
C SER A 11 -5.58 -10.82 7.48
N VAL A 12 -4.39 -10.25 7.73
CA VAL A 12 -3.73 -9.30 6.82
C VAL A 12 -3.36 -9.96 5.49
N PHE A 13 -2.99 -11.24 5.49
CA PHE A 13 -2.79 -12.01 4.26
C PHE A 13 -4.08 -12.06 3.40
N ALA A 14 -5.23 -12.38 4.00
CA ALA A 14 -6.50 -12.41 3.28
C ALA A 14 -6.90 -11.01 2.74
N LEU A 15 -6.74 -9.97 3.57
CA LEU A 15 -7.01 -8.59 3.23
C LEU A 15 -6.12 -8.11 2.07
N GLY A 16 -4.80 -8.34 2.16
CA GLY A 16 -3.82 -7.93 1.15
C GLY A 16 -3.98 -8.70 -0.16
N THR A 17 -4.32 -10.00 -0.10
CA THR A 17 -4.64 -10.77 -1.31
C THR A 17 -5.79 -10.14 -2.07
N SER A 18 -6.89 -9.79 -1.38
CA SER A 18 -8.03 -9.10 -2.01
C SER A 18 -7.65 -7.73 -2.58
N GLU A 19 -6.77 -6.99 -1.91
CA GLU A 19 -6.34 -5.66 -2.35
C GLU A 19 -5.72 -5.70 -3.74
N PHE A 20 -4.81 -6.64 -3.99
CA PHE A 20 -3.97 -6.66 -5.17
C PHE A 20 -4.30 -7.74 -6.21
N MET A 21 -5.11 -8.77 -5.88
CA MET A 21 -5.39 -9.87 -6.80
C MET A 21 -6.05 -9.45 -8.12
N LEU A 22 -6.78 -8.31 -8.12
CA LEU A 22 -7.47 -7.85 -9.31
C LEU A 22 -6.52 -7.49 -10.46
N SER A 23 -5.28 -7.12 -10.17
CA SER A 23 -4.29 -6.83 -11.22
C SER A 23 -4.03 -8.02 -12.16
N GLY A 24 -4.26 -9.25 -11.67
CA GLY A 24 -4.19 -10.47 -12.49
C GLY A 24 -5.54 -10.91 -13.09
N LEU A 25 -6.65 -10.27 -12.68
CA LEU A 25 -8.02 -10.70 -13.01
C LEU A 25 -8.79 -9.71 -13.90
N LEU A 26 -8.17 -8.59 -14.29
CA LEU A 26 -8.88 -7.56 -15.07
C LEU A 26 -9.45 -8.07 -16.40
N PRO A 27 -8.70 -8.83 -17.23
CA PRO A 27 -9.24 -9.32 -18.50
C PRO A 27 -10.46 -10.25 -18.32
N PRO A 28 -10.42 -11.30 -17.48
CA PRO A 28 -11.59 -12.18 -17.30
C PRO A 28 -12.79 -11.48 -16.64
N ILE A 29 -12.56 -10.50 -15.74
CA ILE A 29 -13.65 -9.69 -15.17
C ILE A 29 -14.28 -8.79 -16.23
N ALA A 30 -13.46 -8.14 -17.06
CA ALA A 30 -13.92 -7.26 -18.13
C ALA A 30 -14.80 -8.02 -19.14
N ALA A 31 -14.36 -9.22 -19.54
CA ALA A 31 -15.09 -10.08 -20.46
C ALA A 31 -16.43 -10.58 -19.88
N ASP A 32 -16.44 -11.04 -18.62
CA ASP A 32 -17.65 -11.61 -17.99
C ASP A 32 -18.69 -10.53 -17.62
N MET A 33 -18.24 -9.31 -17.29
CA MET A 33 -19.09 -8.19 -16.90
C MET A 33 -19.46 -7.24 -18.06
N ASP A 34 -19.01 -7.55 -19.27
CA ASP A 34 -19.21 -6.74 -20.49
C ASP A 34 -18.82 -5.27 -20.29
N VAL A 35 -17.60 -5.08 -19.79
CA VAL A 35 -17.01 -3.75 -19.58
C VAL A 35 -15.61 -3.69 -20.17
N SER A 36 -15.09 -2.48 -20.43
CA SER A 36 -13.70 -2.30 -20.87
C SER A 36 -12.71 -2.67 -19.75
N ILE A 37 -11.50 -3.07 -20.11
CA ILE A 37 -10.41 -3.36 -19.13
C ILE A 37 -10.12 -2.13 -18.26
N PRO A 38 -10.04 -0.88 -18.78
CA PRO A 38 -9.95 0.32 -17.97
C PRO A 38 -11.07 0.47 -16.94
N ARG A 39 -12.32 0.18 -17.34
CA ARG A 39 -13.47 0.21 -16.43
C ARG A 39 -13.36 -0.87 -15.35
N ALA A 40 -12.89 -2.07 -15.68
CA ALA A 40 -12.56 -3.09 -14.68
C ALA A 40 -11.44 -2.62 -13.74
N GLY A 41 -10.44 -1.88 -14.23
CA GLY A 41 -9.37 -1.27 -13.44
C GLY A 41 -9.85 -0.31 -12.35
N LEU A 42 -11.02 0.34 -12.55
CA LEU A 42 -11.64 1.19 -11.51
C LEU A 42 -12.03 0.41 -10.24
N LEU A 43 -12.16 -0.92 -10.30
CA LEU A 43 -12.37 -1.76 -9.11
C LEU A 43 -11.17 -1.74 -8.16
N ILE A 44 -9.95 -1.56 -8.67
CA ILE A 44 -8.72 -1.38 -7.88
C ILE A 44 -8.76 0.01 -7.24
N SER A 45 -9.04 1.04 -8.03
CA SER A 45 -9.17 2.43 -7.54
C SER A 45 -10.30 2.56 -6.50
N ALA A 46 -11.43 1.86 -6.69
CA ALA A 46 -12.55 1.85 -5.74
C ALA A 46 -12.15 1.27 -4.37
N PHE A 47 -11.35 0.20 -4.38
CA PHE A 47 -10.82 -0.35 -3.13
C PHE A 47 -9.86 0.64 -2.48
N ALA A 48 -8.93 1.19 -3.21
CA ALA A 48 -7.94 2.12 -2.69
C ALA A 48 -8.59 3.41 -2.12
N ILE A 49 -9.59 4.00 -2.79
CA ILE A 49 -10.30 5.17 -2.26
C ILE A 49 -11.11 4.83 -1.00
N GLY A 50 -11.67 3.62 -0.95
CA GLY A 50 -12.29 3.10 0.26
C GLY A 50 -11.32 3.01 1.43
N MET A 51 -10.06 2.62 1.17
CA MET A 51 -8.98 2.63 2.17
C MET A 51 -8.60 4.05 2.60
N VAL A 52 -8.49 5.02 1.67
CA VAL A 52 -8.18 6.43 1.97
C VAL A 52 -9.22 7.04 2.91
N ILE A 53 -10.49 6.80 2.63
CA ILE A 53 -11.60 7.33 3.44
C ILE A 53 -11.77 6.51 4.72
N GLY A 54 -11.68 5.18 4.61
CA GLY A 54 -11.92 4.24 5.70
C GLY A 54 -10.90 4.34 6.83
N ALA A 55 -9.62 4.56 6.51
CA ALA A 55 -8.57 4.56 7.52
C ALA A 55 -8.77 5.66 8.59
N PRO A 56 -8.93 6.94 8.27
CA PRO A 56 -9.17 7.97 9.27
C PRO A 56 -10.58 7.86 9.90
N LEU A 57 -11.60 7.54 9.11
CA LEU A 57 -12.99 7.42 9.58
C LEU A 57 -13.12 6.32 10.63
N LEU A 58 -12.63 5.12 10.34
CA LEU A 58 -12.75 3.97 11.25
C LEU A 58 -11.74 4.02 12.38
N ALA A 59 -10.58 4.62 12.20
CA ALA A 59 -9.66 4.90 13.31
C ALA A 59 -10.36 5.72 14.40
N VAL A 60 -11.16 6.73 14.03
CA VAL A 60 -11.93 7.56 14.97
C VAL A 60 -13.18 6.83 15.48
N ALA A 61 -13.97 6.25 14.59
CA ALA A 61 -15.23 5.60 14.93
C ALA A 61 -15.04 4.41 15.89
N THR A 62 -13.94 3.67 15.74
CA THR A 62 -13.67 2.47 16.55
C THR A 62 -12.97 2.74 17.88
N LEU A 63 -12.55 3.98 18.18
CA LEU A 63 -11.88 4.35 19.44
C LEU A 63 -12.68 3.96 20.69
N ARG A 64 -14.01 3.99 20.60
CA ARG A 64 -14.91 3.71 21.72
C ARG A 64 -15.39 2.26 21.78
N LEU A 65 -15.10 1.47 20.77
CA LEU A 65 -15.57 0.09 20.65
C LEU A 65 -14.59 -0.90 21.27
N PRO A 66 -15.06 -2.05 21.80
CA PRO A 66 -14.20 -3.14 22.25
C PRO A 66 -13.38 -3.68 21.07
N ARG A 67 -12.06 -3.69 21.18
CA ARG A 67 -11.14 -4.03 20.08
C ARG A 67 -11.44 -5.38 19.44
N LYS A 68 -11.70 -6.43 20.27
CA LYS A 68 -12.04 -7.77 19.76
C LYS A 68 -13.34 -7.77 18.95
N THR A 69 -14.40 -7.16 19.46
CA THR A 69 -15.69 -7.07 18.74
C THR A 69 -15.51 -6.32 17.44
N THR A 70 -14.75 -5.22 17.45
CA THR A 70 -14.48 -4.44 16.25
C THR A 70 -13.74 -5.27 15.19
N LEU A 71 -12.71 -6.06 15.57
CA LEU A 71 -12.02 -6.95 14.65
C LEU A 71 -12.94 -8.01 14.06
N ILE A 72 -13.80 -8.62 14.90
CA ILE A 72 -14.80 -9.60 14.46
C ILE A 72 -15.74 -8.97 13.44
N THR A 73 -16.32 -7.80 13.74
CA THR A 73 -17.23 -7.11 12.81
C THR A 73 -16.53 -6.78 11.50
N LEU A 74 -15.31 -6.23 11.56
CA LEU A 74 -14.58 -5.81 10.35
C LEU A 74 -14.19 -7.01 9.45
N ILE A 75 -13.68 -8.12 10.02
CA ILE A 75 -13.35 -9.30 9.21
C ILE A 75 -14.61 -10.00 8.68
N THR A 76 -15.71 -9.95 9.40
CA THR A 76 -17.01 -10.46 8.93
C THR A 76 -17.54 -9.62 7.78
N VAL A 77 -17.56 -8.29 7.90
CA VAL A 77 -17.99 -7.39 6.82
C VAL A 77 -17.10 -7.55 5.60
N PHE A 78 -15.78 -7.68 5.80
CA PHE A 78 -14.84 -7.94 4.71
C PHE A 78 -15.14 -9.27 4.01
N GLY A 79 -15.30 -10.36 4.76
CA GLY A 79 -15.63 -11.68 4.21
C GLY A 79 -16.96 -11.70 3.45
N LEU A 80 -18.00 -11.07 4.01
CA LEU A 80 -19.29 -10.90 3.33
C LEU A 80 -19.16 -10.06 2.06
N GLY A 81 -18.29 -9.04 2.06
CA GLY A 81 -17.96 -8.28 0.86
C GLY A 81 -17.30 -9.14 -0.23
N GLN A 82 -16.44 -10.11 0.15
CA GLN A 82 -15.87 -11.06 -0.81
C GLN A 82 -16.95 -12.01 -1.36
N VAL A 83 -17.84 -12.52 -0.52
CA VAL A 83 -18.99 -13.35 -0.96
C VAL A 83 -19.88 -12.55 -1.91
N ALA A 84 -20.21 -11.30 -1.60
CA ALA A 84 -20.98 -10.43 -2.46
C ALA A 84 -20.29 -10.19 -3.82
N GLY A 85 -18.95 -10.04 -3.81
CA GLY A 85 -18.14 -9.93 -5.02
C GLY A 85 -18.16 -11.21 -5.86
N ALA A 86 -18.03 -12.38 -5.22
CA ALA A 86 -18.10 -13.68 -5.90
C ALA A 86 -19.47 -13.96 -6.53
N LEU A 87 -20.55 -13.49 -5.91
CA LEU A 87 -21.93 -13.65 -6.36
C LEU A 87 -22.42 -12.47 -7.21
N ALA A 88 -21.59 -11.46 -7.49
CA ALA A 88 -22.00 -10.24 -8.16
C ALA A 88 -22.63 -10.52 -9.54
N PRO A 89 -23.90 -10.13 -9.75
CA PRO A 89 -24.59 -10.29 -11.04
C PRO A 89 -24.30 -9.14 -12.02
N SER A 90 -23.68 -8.06 -11.53
CA SER A 90 -23.37 -6.87 -12.32
C SER A 90 -22.13 -6.17 -11.80
N TYR A 91 -21.50 -5.37 -12.67
CA TYR A 91 -20.36 -4.54 -12.33
C TYR A 91 -20.62 -3.61 -11.14
N GLY A 92 -21.83 -3.02 -11.03
CA GLY A 92 -22.20 -2.13 -9.94
C GLY A 92 -22.19 -2.82 -8.56
N VAL A 93 -22.68 -4.06 -8.49
CA VAL A 93 -22.64 -4.87 -7.25
C VAL A 93 -21.19 -5.23 -6.90
N LEU A 94 -20.42 -5.63 -7.89
CA LEU A 94 -18.99 -5.90 -7.70
C LEU A 94 -18.26 -4.66 -7.19
N PHE A 95 -18.48 -3.49 -7.78
CA PHE A 95 -17.89 -2.21 -7.36
C PHE A 95 -18.27 -1.87 -5.90
N ALA A 96 -19.55 -1.97 -5.54
CA ALA A 96 -20.01 -1.72 -4.19
C ALA A 96 -19.36 -2.69 -3.17
N SER A 97 -19.24 -3.97 -3.52
CA SER A 97 -18.57 -4.97 -2.69
C SER A 97 -17.10 -4.61 -2.43
N ARG A 98 -16.40 -4.05 -3.42
CA ARG A 98 -15.01 -3.59 -3.29
C ARG A 98 -14.87 -2.43 -2.30
N VAL A 99 -15.77 -1.43 -2.40
CA VAL A 99 -15.77 -0.27 -1.49
C VAL A 99 -16.05 -0.71 -0.04
N ILE A 100 -17.05 -1.58 0.17
CA ILE A 100 -17.39 -2.10 1.50
C ILE A 100 -16.23 -2.90 2.09
N SER A 101 -15.62 -3.79 1.28
CA SER A 101 -14.45 -4.58 1.69
C SER A 101 -13.26 -3.68 2.06
N ALA A 102 -13.05 -2.60 1.30
CA ALA A 102 -11.96 -1.67 1.56
C ALA A 102 -12.14 -0.90 2.86
N LEU A 103 -13.35 -0.42 3.16
CA LEU A 103 -13.66 0.22 4.44
C LEU A 103 -13.36 -0.73 5.61
N ALA A 104 -13.83 -1.99 5.53
CA ALA A 104 -13.56 -2.99 6.55
C ALA A 104 -12.05 -3.31 6.69
N CYS A 105 -11.34 -3.39 5.56
CA CYS A 105 -9.89 -3.59 5.52
C CYS A 105 -9.14 -2.46 6.24
N ALA A 106 -9.45 -1.21 5.93
CA ALA A 106 -8.83 -0.04 6.54
C ALA A 106 -9.00 -0.02 8.07
N GLY A 107 -10.21 -0.29 8.54
CA GLY A 107 -10.48 -0.40 9.98
C GLY A 107 -9.74 -1.57 10.64
N PHE A 108 -9.67 -2.71 9.95
CA PHE A 108 -8.96 -3.89 10.46
C PHE A 108 -7.47 -3.63 10.64
N TRP A 109 -6.81 -2.96 9.69
CA TRP A 109 -5.41 -2.55 9.81
C TRP A 109 -5.16 -1.69 11.05
N ALA A 110 -5.98 -0.66 11.26
CA ALA A 110 -5.82 0.26 12.38
C ALA A 110 -6.02 -0.44 13.74
N VAL A 111 -7.09 -1.22 13.89
CA VAL A 111 -7.42 -1.92 15.15
C VAL A 111 -6.52 -3.13 15.36
N GLY A 112 -6.18 -3.86 14.30
CA GLY A 112 -5.31 -5.03 14.33
C GLY A 112 -3.89 -4.69 14.79
N ALA A 113 -3.31 -3.60 14.27
CA ALA A 113 -2.02 -3.11 14.74
C ALA A 113 -2.03 -2.77 16.23
N ALA A 114 -3.09 -2.09 16.70
CA ALA A 114 -3.23 -1.76 18.11
C ALA A 114 -3.40 -3.01 19.01
N VAL A 115 -4.09 -4.05 18.52
CA VAL A 115 -4.24 -5.34 19.20
C VAL A 115 -2.93 -6.11 19.22
N ALA A 116 -2.22 -6.18 18.08
CA ALA A 116 -0.93 -6.85 17.98
C ALA A 116 0.09 -6.31 19.01
N ILE A 117 0.18 -4.98 19.11
CA ILE A 117 1.07 -4.30 20.09
C ILE A 117 0.62 -4.54 21.53
N ALA A 118 -0.70 -4.56 21.80
CA ALA A 118 -1.24 -4.72 23.13
C ALA A 118 -1.14 -6.17 23.67
N THR A 119 -0.97 -7.16 22.81
CA THR A 119 -0.90 -8.59 23.19
C THR A 119 0.52 -9.07 23.49
N VAL A 120 1.53 -8.21 23.35
CA VAL A 120 2.94 -8.57 23.54
C VAL A 120 3.65 -7.59 24.49
N PRO A 121 4.74 -8.02 25.18
CA PRO A 121 5.59 -7.14 25.97
C PRO A 121 6.24 -6.05 25.09
N PHE A 122 6.68 -4.95 25.72
CA PHE A 122 7.25 -3.79 25.01
C PHE A 122 8.37 -4.17 24.03
N GLY A 123 9.33 -5.02 24.44
CA GLY A 123 10.45 -5.47 23.61
C GLY A 123 10.08 -6.39 22.43
N ALA A 124 8.82 -6.87 22.35
CA ALA A 124 8.33 -7.75 21.28
C ALA A 124 7.39 -7.04 20.28
N ARG A 125 7.09 -5.75 20.49
CA ARG A 125 6.13 -4.98 19.68
C ARG A 125 6.53 -4.89 18.21
N ALA A 126 7.82 -4.61 17.94
CA ALA A 126 8.34 -4.56 16.58
C ALA A 126 8.18 -5.92 15.86
N ARG A 127 8.42 -7.04 16.56
CA ARG A 127 8.24 -8.39 16.01
C ARG A 127 6.77 -8.71 15.75
N ALA A 128 5.84 -8.23 16.59
CA ALA A 128 4.40 -8.41 16.35
C ALA A 128 3.95 -7.66 15.09
N MET A 129 4.42 -6.43 14.89
CA MET A 129 4.17 -5.68 13.67
C MET A 129 4.81 -6.33 12.44
N ALA A 130 6.01 -6.89 12.58
CA ALA A 130 6.68 -7.62 11.50
C ALA A 130 5.87 -8.85 11.03
N VAL A 131 5.20 -9.57 11.94
CA VAL A 131 4.30 -10.68 11.57
C VAL A 131 3.09 -10.18 10.78
N MET A 132 2.49 -9.07 11.18
CA MET A 132 1.37 -8.48 10.41
C MET A 132 1.80 -8.03 9.02
N ILE A 133 2.92 -7.31 8.90
CA ILE A 133 3.48 -6.87 7.61
C ILE A 133 3.92 -8.07 6.78
N GLY A 134 4.43 -9.12 7.43
CA GLY A 134 4.74 -10.40 6.80
C GLY A 134 3.53 -11.05 6.13
N GLY A 135 2.34 -10.93 6.75
CA GLY A 135 1.08 -11.38 6.13
C GLY A 135 0.82 -10.68 4.79
N LEU A 136 1.03 -9.35 4.71
CA LEU A 136 0.91 -8.60 3.46
C LEU A 136 1.98 -9.00 2.43
N SER A 137 3.22 -9.20 2.88
CA SER A 137 4.30 -9.67 2.00
C SER A 137 3.99 -11.04 1.40
N ILE A 138 3.47 -11.97 2.21
CA ILE A 138 3.04 -13.30 1.75
C ILE A 138 1.84 -13.17 0.80
N ALA A 139 0.92 -12.22 1.02
CA ALA A 139 -0.18 -11.94 0.10
C ALA A 139 0.34 -11.53 -1.28
N ASN A 140 1.34 -10.67 -1.35
CA ASN A 140 1.94 -10.26 -2.62
C ASN A 140 2.67 -11.40 -3.34
N VAL A 141 3.39 -12.25 -2.59
CA VAL A 141 4.21 -13.34 -3.17
C VAL A 141 3.38 -14.56 -3.55
N LEU A 142 2.37 -14.90 -2.75
CA LEU A 142 1.57 -16.12 -2.94
C LEU A 142 0.09 -15.82 -3.21
N GLY A 143 -0.51 -14.88 -2.49
CA GLY A 143 -1.95 -14.61 -2.55
C GLY A 143 -2.37 -14.03 -3.90
N VAL A 144 -1.65 -13.04 -4.41
CA VAL A 144 -1.95 -12.42 -5.69
C VAL A 144 -1.77 -13.38 -6.87
N PRO A 145 -0.64 -14.10 -6.98
CA PRO A 145 -0.48 -15.12 -8.02
C PRO A 145 -1.47 -16.28 -7.90
N ALA A 146 -1.76 -16.75 -6.68
CA ALA A 146 -2.77 -17.79 -6.47
C ALA A 146 -4.16 -17.32 -6.90
N GLY A 147 -4.52 -16.06 -6.62
CA GLY A 147 -5.76 -15.45 -7.09
C GLY A 147 -5.84 -15.43 -8.62
N ALA A 148 -4.76 -15.04 -9.30
CA ALA A 148 -4.68 -15.03 -10.76
C ALA A 148 -4.77 -16.46 -11.33
N PHE A 149 -4.05 -17.42 -10.74
CA PHE A 149 -4.10 -18.82 -11.13
C PHE A 149 -5.51 -19.43 -10.99
N LEU A 150 -6.16 -19.20 -9.85
CA LEU A 150 -7.54 -19.63 -9.63
C LEU A 150 -8.49 -18.97 -10.64
N GLY A 151 -8.30 -17.69 -10.91
CA GLY A 151 -9.12 -16.93 -11.85
C GLY A 151 -9.00 -17.43 -13.28
N GLU A 152 -7.82 -17.88 -13.69
CA GLU A 152 -7.57 -18.44 -15.02
C GLU A 152 -8.22 -19.83 -15.18
N HIS A 153 -8.06 -20.73 -14.19
CA HIS A 153 -8.49 -22.13 -14.33
C HIS A 153 -9.93 -22.38 -13.88
N LEU A 154 -10.45 -21.64 -12.91
CA LEU A 154 -11.75 -21.84 -12.28
C LEU A 154 -12.69 -20.62 -12.42
N GLY A 155 -12.26 -19.63 -13.20
CA GLY A 155 -12.96 -18.37 -13.35
C GLY A 155 -12.68 -17.38 -12.21
N TRP A 156 -12.73 -16.09 -12.51
CA TRP A 156 -12.34 -15.00 -11.61
C TRP A 156 -13.08 -14.99 -10.25
N ARG A 157 -14.33 -15.49 -10.22
CA ARG A 157 -15.13 -15.60 -8.99
C ARG A 157 -14.50 -16.52 -7.96
N SER A 158 -13.73 -17.54 -8.38
CA SER A 158 -13.05 -18.48 -7.50
C SER A 158 -12.01 -17.78 -6.60
N ALA A 159 -11.34 -16.74 -7.07
CA ALA A 159 -10.41 -15.96 -6.28
C ALA A 159 -11.13 -15.23 -5.12
N PHE A 160 -12.32 -14.69 -5.36
CA PHE A 160 -13.14 -14.07 -4.30
C PHE A 160 -13.61 -15.11 -3.28
N TRP A 161 -14.01 -16.32 -3.72
CA TRP A 161 -14.35 -17.41 -2.82
C TRP A 161 -13.16 -17.87 -1.97
N ALA A 162 -11.97 -17.96 -2.56
CA ALA A 162 -10.76 -18.31 -1.82
C ALA A 162 -10.44 -17.28 -0.71
N VAL A 163 -10.58 -15.98 -1.02
CA VAL A 163 -10.39 -14.92 -0.02
C VAL A 163 -11.51 -14.94 1.03
N ALA A 164 -12.75 -15.22 0.64
CA ALA A 164 -13.86 -15.38 1.59
C ALA A 164 -13.59 -16.53 2.57
N LEU A 165 -13.10 -17.68 2.09
CA LEU A 165 -12.72 -18.81 2.92
C LEU A 165 -11.54 -18.46 3.85
N ALA A 166 -10.50 -17.82 3.34
CA ALA A 166 -9.37 -17.36 4.16
C ALA A 166 -9.83 -16.38 5.26
N SER A 167 -10.78 -15.50 4.92
CA SER A 167 -11.40 -14.56 5.87
C SER A 167 -12.24 -15.27 6.93
N ALA A 168 -12.94 -16.33 6.57
CA ALA A 168 -13.71 -17.16 7.51
C ALA A 168 -12.78 -17.91 8.50
N ILE A 169 -11.68 -18.46 8.00
CA ILE A 169 -10.64 -19.09 8.84
C ILE A 169 -10.05 -18.05 9.80
N ALA A 170 -9.70 -16.87 9.28
CA ALA A 170 -9.19 -15.77 10.09
C ALA A 170 -10.23 -15.31 11.14
N LEU A 171 -11.52 -15.22 10.79
CA LEU A 171 -12.60 -14.89 11.71
C LEU A 171 -12.68 -15.88 12.87
N VAL A 172 -12.63 -17.19 12.59
CA VAL A 172 -12.61 -18.22 13.64
C VAL A 172 -11.41 -18.01 14.57
N GLY A 173 -10.23 -17.74 14.00
CA GLY A 173 -9.03 -17.43 14.79
C GLY A 173 -9.17 -16.15 15.64
N VAL A 174 -9.77 -15.09 15.09
CA VAL A 174 -10.02 -13.84 15.81
C VAL A 174 -11.01 -14.06 16.98
N VAL A 175 -12.04 -14.85 16.76
CA VAL A 175 -13.05 -15.16 17.79
C VAL A 175 -12.44 -15.98 18.92
N THR A 176 -11.63 -17.00 18.59
CA THR A 176 -11.12 -17.98 19.58
C THR A 176 -9.84 -17.53 20.27
N LEU A 177 -8.89 -16.93 19.54
CA LEU A 177 -7.52 -16.72 20.01
C LEU A 177 -7.20 -15.28 20.43
N ILE A 178 -7.98 -14.29 19.99
CA ILE A 178 -7.76 -12.90 20.45
C ILE A 178 -8.39 -12.68 21.81
N PRO A 179 -7.60 -12.29 22.84
CA PRO A 179 -8.12 -12.00 24.15
C PRO A 179 -8.98 -10.72 24.18
N ARG A 180 -9.84 -10.59 25.18
CA ARG A 180 -10.56 -9.35 25.45
C ARG A 180 -9.56 -8.34 26.03
N ILE A 181 -9.22 -7.32 25.28
CA ILE A 181 -8.27 -6.27 25.69
C ILE A 181 -9.09 -5.12 26.30
N PRO A 182 -8.73 -4.65 27.52
CA PRO A 182 -9.35 -3.47 28.11
C PRO A 182 -9.23 -2.23 27.19
N ARG A 183 -10.19 -1.32 27.31
CA ARG A 183 -10.16 -0.06 26.57
C ARG A 183 -8.97 0.79 27.01
N PRO A 184 -8.27 1.50 26.09
CA PRO A 184 -7.21 2.42 26.50
C PRO A 184 -7.83 3.56 27.32
N GLU A 185 -7.27 3.82 28.50
CA GLU A 185 -7.70 4.91 29.40
C GLU A 185 -7.31 6.29 28.83
N VAL A 186 -6.20 6.35 28.10
CA VAL A 186 -5.67 7.61 27.54
C VAL A 186 -6.26 7.83 26.14
N ARG A 187 -7.09 8.84 26.01
CA ARG A 187 -7.64 9.31 24.74
C ARG A 187 -6.59 10.13 24.00
N PRO A 188 -6.23 9.77 22.74
CA PRO A 188 -5.43 10.66 21.90
C PRO A 188 -6.14 12.01 21.77
N ARG A 189 -5.44 13.12 21.98
CA ARG A 189 -5.99 14.45 21.74
C ARG A 189 -5.99 14.72 20.24
N LEU A 190 -7.02 14.24 19.53
CA LEU A 190 -7.21 14.35 18.08
C LEU A 190 -6.89 15.75 17.55
N ARG A 191 -7.30 16.81 18.28
CA ARG A 191 -7.03 18.19 17.87
C ARG A 191 -5.54 18.54 17.81
N ARG A 192 -4.72 17.90 18.68
CA ARG A 192 -3.26 18.11 18.70
C ARG A 192 -2.58 17.31 17.58
N GLU A 193 -3.08 16.10 17.30
CA GLU A 193 -2.59 15.28 16.22
C GLU A 193 -2.94 15.89 14.84
N LEU A 194 -4.14 16.44 14.67
CA LEU A 194 -4.56 17.12 13.42
C LEU A 194 -3.69 18.34 13.05
N ALA A 195 -2.93 18.89 13.99
CA ALA A 195 -2.03 20.02 13.71
C ALA A 195 -0.91 19.68 12.71
N ILE A 196 -0.55 18.39 12.55
CA ILE A 196 0.47 17.95 11.57
C ILE A 196 0.10 18.32 10.13
N TYR A 197 -1.19 18.38 9.79
CA TYR A 197 -1.64 18.74 8.45
C TYR A 197 -1.45 20.23 8.10
N ARG A 198 -1.01 21.06 9.05
CA ARG A 198 -0.57 22.44 8.80
C ARG A 198 0.89 22.51 8.31
N ASP A 199 1.65 21.42 8.50
CA ASP A 199 3.06 21.37 8.07
C ASP A 199 3.14 20.97 6.60
N ARG A 200 3.76 21.85 5.78
CA ARG A 200 4.06 21.58 4.37
C ARG A 200 4.91 20.34 4.15
N HIS A 201 5.77 19.96 5.10
CA HIS A 201 6.62 18.78 4.99
C HIS A 201 5.80 17.48 5.03
N VAL A 202 4.66 17.47 5.75
CA VAL A 202 3.72 16.34 5.74
C VAL A 202 3.09 16.17 4.35
N TRP A 203 2.63 17.26 3.74
CA TRP A 203 2.07 17.23 2.38
C TRP A 203 3.07 16.85 1.31
N LEU A 204 4.34 17.26 1.44
CA LEU A 204 5.42 16.79 0.57
C LEU A 204 5.67 15.29 0.74
N ALA A 205 5.63 14.76 1.98
CA ALA A 205 5.76 13.33 2.21
C ALA A 205 4.57 12.55 1.62
N VAL A 206 3.34 13.06 1.77
CA VAL A 206 2.14 12.51 1.13
C VAL A 206 2.29 12.49 -0.40
N ALA A 207 2.68 13.61 -1.01
CA ALA A 207 2.84 13.72 -2.45
C ALA A 207 3.91 12.75 -2.98
N ILE A 208 5.08 12.66 -2.33
CA ILE A 208 6.14 11.73 -2.71
C ILE A 208 5.63 10.29 -2.65
N THR A 209 4.96 9.91 -1.56
CA THR A 209 4.43 8.54 -1.39
C THR A 209 3.36 8.22 -2.42
N ALA A 210 2.38 9.13 -2.62
CA ALA A 210 1.30 8.93 -3.57
C ALA A 210 1.80 8.86 -5.02
N LEU A 211 2.72 9.73 -5.41
CA LEU A 211 3.28 9.73 -6.77
C LEU A 211 4.18 8.51 -7.03
N ALA A 212 5.02 8.13 -6.06
CA ALA A 212 5.90 6.96 -6.22
C ALA A 212 5.09 5.67 -6.29
N ALA A 213 4.15 5.46 -5.37
CA ALA A 213 3.27 4.29 -5.39
C ALA A 213 2.36 4.29 -6.61
N GLY A 214 1.70 5.42 -6.90
CA GLY A 214 0.81 5.56 -8.04
C GLY A 214 1.47 5.26 -9.36
N GLY A 215 2.71 5.70 -9.56
CA GLY A 215 3.47 5.43 -10.78
C GLY A 215 3.71 3.94 -11.02
N VAL A 216 4.09 3.20 -9.98
CA VAL A 216 4.29 1.75 -10.07
C VAL A 216 2.95 1.03 -10.28
N PHE A 217 1.93 1.36 -9.49
CA PHE A 217 0.63 0.70 -9.60
C PHE A 217 -0.16 1.10 -10.84
N CYS A 218 0.18 2.21 -11.51
CA CYS A 218 -0.32 2.56 -12.83
C CYS A 218 0.00 1.45 -13.86
N ALA A 219 1.25 0.99 -13.91
CA ALA A 219 1.68 -0.09 -14.80
C ALA A 219 1.28 -1.48 -14.26
N PHE A 220 1.47 -1.73 -12.96
CA PHE A 220 1.19 -3.03 -12.33
C PHE A 220 -0.27 -3.46 -12.48
N SER A 221 -1.22 -2.52 -12.38
CA SER A 221 -2.65 -2.83 -12.49
C SER A 221 -3.05 -3.38 -13.86
N TYR A 222 -2.34 -3.01 -14.90
CA TYR A 222 -2.58 -3.45 -16.28
C TYR A 222 -1.48 -4.41 -16.79
N LEU A 223 -0.75 -5.04 -15.86
CA LEU A 223 0.32 -5.97 -16.22
C LEU A 223 -0.22 -7.20 -16.96
N ALA A 224 -1.37 -7.74 -16.56
CA ALA A 224 -1.96 -8.91 -17.22
C ALA A 224 -2.23 -8.65 -18.71
N PRO A 225 -2.99 -7.62 -19.14
CA PRO A 225 -3.17 -7.33 -20.56
C PRO A 225 -1.89 -6.90 -21.27
N LEU A 226 -0.92 -6.29 -20.60
CA LEU A 226 0.39 -6.02 -21.19
C LEU A 226 1.11 -7.32 -21.55
N LEU A 227 1.06 -8.33 -20.69
CA LEU A 227 1.68 -9.64 -20.91
C LEU A 227 1.03 -10.40 -22.05
N THR A 228 -0.31 -10.43 -22.10
CA THR A 228 -1.06 -11.23 -23.08
C THR A 228 -1.17 -10.54 -24.43
N ASP A 229 -1.59 -9.28 -24.46
CA ASP A 229 -2.00 -8.59 -25.68
C ASP A 229 -0.85 -7.85 -26.36
N VAL A 230 0.25 -7.52 -25.62
CA VAL A 230 1.39 -6.78 -26.16
C VAL A 230 2.63 -7.66 -26.23
N ALA A 231 2.99 -8.35 -25.14
CA ALA A 231 4.16 -9.23 -25.11
C ALA A 231 3.89 -10.60 -25.74
N GLY A 232 2.63 -10.96 -26.01
CA GLY A 232 2.25 -12.23 -26.66
C GLY A 232 2.48 -13.46 -25.79
N LEU A 233 2.51 -13.29 -24.46
CA LEU A 233 2.61 -14.41 -23.53
C LEU A 233 1.26 -15.09 -23.36
N ASP A 234 1.30 -16.41 -23.16
CA ASP A 234 0.11 -17.17 -22.75
C ASP A 234 -0.39 -16.68 -21.38
N ALA A 235 -1.71 -16.68 -21.15
CA ALA A 235 -2.34 -16.23 -19.90
C ALA A 235 -1.78 -16.99 -18.67
N GLY A 236 -1.36 -18.25 -18.84
CA GLY A 236 -0.74 -19.06 -17.79
C GLY A 236 0.56 -18.48 -17.23
N TRP A 237 1.20 -17.53 -17.91
CA TRP A 237 2.37 -16.83 -17.39
C TRP A 237 2.03 -15.69 -16.42
N VAL A 238 0.80 -15.17 -16.46
CA VAL A 238 0.39 -14.04 -15.59
C VAL A 238 0.63 -14.32 -14.10
N PRO A 239 0.19 -15.46 -13.53
CA PRO A 239 0.47 -15.78 -12.13
C PRO A 239 1.97 -15.80 -11.81
N THR A 240 2.79 -16.36 -12.73
CA THR A 240 4.24 -16.46 -12.55
C THR A 240 4.89 -15.08 -12.51
N VAL A 241 4.52 -14.17 -13.40
CA VAL A 241 5.08 -12.81 -13.44
C VAL A 241 4.65 -11.99 -12.23
N LEU A 242 3.40 -12.15 -11.78
CA LEU A 242 2.92 -11.53 -10.53
C LEU A 242 3.67 -12.07 -9.31
N ALA A 243 4.00 -13.37 -9.27
CA ALA A 243 4.84 -13.97 -8.24
C ALA A 243 6.25 -13.37 -8.24
N LEU A 244 6.86 -13.22 -9.41
CA LEU A 244 8.18 -12.59 -9.55
C LEU A 244 8.17 -11.14 -9.06
N PHE A 245 7.14 -10.35 -9.39
CA PHE A 245 6.96 -9.01 -8.83
C PHE A 245 6.87 -9.05 -7.30
N GLY A 246 6.09 -9.99 -6.74
CA GLY A 246 5.96 -10.17 -5.28
C GLY A 246 7.28 -10.58 -4.61
N ILE A 247 8.05 -11.49 -5.21
CA ILE A 247 9.39 -11.86 -4.74
C ILE A 247 10.32 -10.63 -4.79
N GLY A 248 10.27 -9.87 -5.90
CA GLY A 248 10.98 -8.61 -6.02
C GLY A 248 10.63 -7.63 -4.90
N ALA A 249 9.34 -7.51 -4.56
CA ALA A 249 8.86 -6.67 -3.46
C ALA A 249 9.44 -7.11 -2.11
N LEU A 250 9.52 -8.41 -1.84
CA LEU A 250 10.11 -8.95 -0.61
C LEU A 250 11.62 -8.64 -0.53
N VAL A 251 12.34 -8.85 -1.62
CA VAL A 251 13.78 -8.52 -1.73
C VAL A 251 13.98 -7.01 -1.53
N GLY A 252 13.21 -6.18 -2.24
CA GLY A 252 13.27 -4.73 -2.14
C GLY A 252 13.02 -4.23 -0.73
N THR A 253 11.94 -4.67 -0.08
CA THR A 253 11.61 -4.29 1.31
C THR A 253 12.74 -4.68 2.28
N THR A 254 13.32 -5.87 2.10
CA THR A 254 14.39 -6.36 2.96
C THR A 254 15.65 -5.52 2.85
N ILE A 255 16.07 -5.18 1.63
CA ILE A 255 17.26 -4.34 1.38
C ILE A 255 16.98 -2.90 1.82
N GLY A 256 15.85 -2.33 1.40
CA GLY A 256 15.44 -0.98 1.73
C GLY A 256 15.33 -0.74 3.23
N GLY A 257 14.76 -1.70 3.98
CA GLY A 257 14.63 -1.63 5.42
C GLY A 257 15.97 -1.58 6.17
N ARG A 258 17.03 -2.21 5.62
CA ARG A 258 18.37 -2.17 6.24
C ARG A 258 19.13 -0.86 5.97
N VAL A 259 18.83 -0.20 4.87
CA VAL A 259 19.57 0.99 4.39
C VAL A 259 18.82 2.29 4.72
N ALA A 260 17.49 2.25 4.85
CA ALA A 260 16.67 3.44 5.01
C ALA A 260 16.98 4.25 6.26
N ASP A 261 17.32 3.60 7.37
CA ASP A 261 17.64 4.28 8.64
C ASP A 261 18.92 5.14 8.54
N ALA A 262 19.92 4.67 7.78
CA ALA A 262 21.19 5.38 7.61
C ALA A 262 21.13 6.41 6.47
N HIS A 263 20.43 6.13 5.38
CA HIS A 263 20.46 6.91 4.14
C HIS A 263 19.06 7.14 3.54
N LEU A 264 18.12 7.69 4.32
CA LEU A 264 16.71 7.87 3.95
C LEU A 264 16.52 8.53 2.57
N PHE A 265 17.14 9.67 2.33
CA PHE A 265 17.01 10.37 1.03
C PHE A 265 17.74 9.65 -0.11
N GLY A 266 18.84 8.95 0.19
CA GLY A 266 19.56 8.12 -0.79
C GLY A 266 18.67 6.98 -1.28
N VAL A 267 17.97 6.29 -0.37
CA VAL A 267 17.01 5.23 -0.70
C VAL A 267 15.84 5.77 -1.52
N LEU A 268 15.28 6.93 -1.14
CA LEU A 268 14.19 7.56 -1.89
C LEU A 268 14.62 7.90 -3.32
N LEU A 269 15.76 8.57 -3.48
CA LEU A 269 16.24 8.99 -4.80
C LEU A 269 16.59 7.80 -5.68
N SER A 270 17.42 6.86 -5.18
CA SER A 270 17.86 5.71 -5.97
C SER A 270 16.71 4.78 -6.34
N GLY A 271 15.81 4.49 -5.40
CA GLY A 271 14.70 3.57 -5.63
C GLY A 271 13.62 4.16 -6.55
N ILE A 272 13.25 5.45 -6.39
CA ILE A 272 12.28 6.09 -7.29
C ILE A 272 12.91 6.28 -8.68
N ALA A 273 14.20 6.64 -8.78
CA ALA A 273 14.91 6.73 -10.07
C ALA A 273 14.96 5.37 -10.77
N ALA A 274 15.29 4.29 -10.04
CA ALA A 274 15.27 2.94 -10.58
C ALA A 274 13.86 2.55 -11.07
N SER A 275 12.81 2.83 -10.30
CA SER A 275 11.42 2.60 -10.72
C SER A 275 11.08 3.37 -11.98
N THR A 276 11.52 4.64 -12.11
CA THR A 276 11.32 5.44 -13.33
C THR A 276 12.00 4.79 -14.53
N VAL A 277 13.27 4.39 -14.38
CA VAL A 277 14.02 3.72 -15.45
C VAL A 277 13.37 2.41 -15.87
N PHE A 278 12.93 1.58 -14.90
CA PHE A 278 12.29 0.31 -15.21
C PHE A 278 10.91 0.48 -15.84
N LEU A 279 10.14 1.52 -15.47
CA LEU A 279 8.87 1.85 -16.13
C LEU A 279 9.08 2.32 -17.57
N VAL A 280 10.07 3.17 -17.83
CA VAL A 280 10.44 3.58 -19.18
C VAL A 280 10.89 2.37 -20.00
N ALA A 281 11.77 1.53 -19.44
CA ALA A 281 12.22 0.31 -20.12
C ALA A 281 11.04 -0.65 -20.38
N LEU A 282 10.11 -0.80 -19.44
CA LEU A 282 8.91 -1.63 -19.62
C LEU A 282 8.04 -1.13 -20.78
N ALA A 283 7.89 0.19 -20.91
CA ALA A 283 7.14 0.79 -22.02
C ALA A 283 7.85 0.61 -23.38
N LEU A 284 9.17 0.77 -23.41
CA LEU A 284 9.98 0.63 -24.65
C LEU A 284 10.09 -0.83 -25.13
N PHE A 285 10.21 -1.77 -24.20
CA PHE A 285 10.41 -3.20 -24.50
C PHE A 285 9.15 -4.03 -24.22
N ALA A 286 7.97 -3.41 -24.25
CA ALA A 286 6.69 -4.03 -23.95
C ALA A 286 6.37 -5.27 -24.80
N SER A 287 6.87 -5.33 -26.03
CA SER A 287 6.69 -6.48 -26.95
C SER A 287 7.66 -7.62 -26.71
N SER A 288 8.65 -7.47 -25.83
CA SER A 288 9.62 -8.53 -25.54
C SER A 288 9.22 -9.31 -24.27
N PRO A 289 8.82 -10.58 -24.37
CA PRO A 289 8.44 -11.40 -23.21
C PRO A 289 9.50 -11.43 -22.11
N VAL A 290 10.76 -11.64 -22.48
CA VAL A 290 11.88 -11.71 -21.52
C VAL A 290 12.09 -10.37 -20.80
N ALA A 291 12.01 -9.27 -21.54
CA ALA A 291 12.17 -7.94 -20.96
C ALA A 291 11.03 -7.65 -19.97
N VAL A 292 9.77 -7.93 -20.33
CA VAL A 292 8.61 -7.67 -19.45
C VAL A 292 8.68 -8.50 -18.18
N ILE A 293 9.05 -9.78 -18.27
CA ILE A 293 9.22 -10.65 -17.08
C ILE A 293 10.32 -10.09 -16.16
N THR A 294 11.50 -9.79 -16.72
CA THR A 294 12.65 -9.31 -15.94
C THR A 294 12.36 -7.93 -15.31
N LEU A 295 11.77 -7.01 -16.09
CA LEU A 295 11.45 -5.66 -15.63
C LEU A 295 10.33 -5.67 -14.59
N SER A 296 9.39 -6.61 -14.64
CA SER A 296 8.36 -6.77 -13.60
C SER A 296 8.99 -7.14 -12.26
N PHE A 297 9.95 -8.06 -12.23
CA PHE A 297 10.70 -8.39 -11.02
C PHE A 297 11.48 -7.17 -10.49
N LEU A 298 12.24 -6.50 -11.35
CA LEU A 298 13.05 -5.33 -10.98
C LEU A 298 12.18 -4.15 -10.51
N LEU A 299 11.00 -3.97 -11.11
CA LEU A 299 10.03 -2.98 -10.68
C LEU A 299 9.51 -3.29 -9.26
N GLY A 300 9.22 -4.55 -8.97
CA GLY A 300 8.90 -5.00 -7.62
C GLY A 300 10.01 -4.68 -6.61
N VAL A 301 11.27 -4.99 -6.97
CA VAL A 301 12.44 -4.66 -6.13
C VAL A 301 12.52 -3.16 -5.86
N SER A 302 12.50 -2.32 -6.90
CA SER A 302 12.71 -0.87 -6.75
C SER A 302 11.56 -0.17 -6.02
N ALA A 303 10.33 -0.55 -6.31
CA ALA A 303 9.14 0.00 -5.67
C ALA A 303 9.13 -0.25 -4.16
N PHE A 304 9.36 -1.48 -3.75
CA PHE A 304 9.32 -1.86 -2.34
C PHE A 304 10.64 -1.60 -1.59
N TYR A 305 11.74 -1.37 -2.30
CA TYR A 305 12.97 -0.81 -1.71
C TYR A 305 12.74 0.61 -1.14
N THR A 306 11.87 1.40 -1.77
CA THR A 306 11.55 2.75 -1.28
C THR A 306 10.54 2.76 -0.13
N ALA A 307 9.70 1.74 0.03
CA ALA A 307 8.59 1.72 0.97
C ALA A 307 9.00 1.97 2.44
N PRO A 308 10.07 1.35 3.00
CA PRO A 308 10.54 1.66 4.35
C PRO A 308 10.95 3.13 4.52
N ALA A 309 11.62 3.72 3.52
CA ALA A 309 12.05 5.11 3.57
C ALA A 309 10.87 6.09 3.47
N LEU A 310 9.84 5.79 2.68
CA LEU A 310 8.60 6.57 2.60
C LEU A 310 7.88 6.58 3.96
N ASN A 311 7.78 5.41 4.60
CA ASN A 311 7.22 5.30 5.95
C ASN A 311 8.04 6.10 6.97
N ALA A 312 9.36 5.88 7.03
CA ALA A 312 10.26 6.56 7.96
C ALA A 312 10.19 8.08 7.80
N ARG A 313 10.15 8.57 6.56
CA ARG A 313 10.00 10.00 6.29
C ARG A 313 8.72 10.58 6.87
N MET A 314 7.58 9.90 6.72
CA MET A 314 6.31 10.36 7.26
C MET A 314 6.36 10.44 8.79
N PHE A 315 6.90 9.42 9.46
CA PHE A 315 7.07 9.45 10.92
C PHE A 315 8.01 10.55 11.38
N ASN A 316 9.10 10.82 10.64
CA ASN A 316 10.05 11.89 10.96
C ASN A 316 9.42 13.28 10.86
N VAL A 317 8.57 13.54 9.85
CA VAL A 317 7.93 14.86 9.69
C VAL A 317 6.68 15.02 10.58
N ALA A 318 6.00 13.93 10.92
CA ALA A 318 4.84 13.96 11.78
C ALA A 318 5.18 14.06 13.29
N GLY A 319 6.42 13.75 13.68
CA GLY A 319 6.99 13.98 15.01
C GLY A 319 6.10 13.51 16.17
N ALA A 320 5.36 14.45 16.78
CA ALA A 320 4.56 14.24 17.98
C ALA A 320 3.20 13.53 17.76
N ALA A 321 2.87 13.14 16.51
CA ALA A 321 1.59 12.53 16.15
C ALA A 321 1.74 11.14 15.49
N PRO A 322 2.28 10.13 16.17
CA PRO A 322 2.58 8.83 15.57
C PRO A 322 1.34 8.09 15.07
N THR A 323 0.17 8.28 15.68
CA THR A 323 -1.08 7.64 15.26
C THR A 323 -1.52 8.14 13.90
N LEU A 324 -1.52 9.47 13.71
CA LEU A 324 -1.87 10.06 12.42
C LEU A 324 -0.75 9.89 11.38
N ALA A 325 0.51 9.79 11.77
CA ALA A 325 1.60 9.46 10.85
C ALA A 325 1.33 8.14 10.12
N GLY A 326 1.00 7.06 10.86
CA GLY A 326 0.67 5.78 10.26
C GLY A 326 -0.58 5.83 9.37
N ALA A 327 -1.66 6.47 9.84
CA ALA A 327 -2.88 6.64 9.06
C ALA A 327 -2.64 7.47 7.78
N THR A 328 -1.86 8.54 7.87
CA THR A 328 -1.50 9.39 6.72
C THR A 328 -0.62 8.64 5.72
N THR A 329 0.31 7.82 6.20
CA THR A 329 1.13 6.97 5.32
C THR A 329 0.25 6.00 4.53
N THR A 330 -0.65 5.29 5.21
CA THR A 330 -1.59 4.37 4.56
C THR A 330 -2.48 5.10 3.56
N ALA A 331 -3.01 6.28 3.93
CA ALA A 331 -3.81 7.10 3.03
C ALA A 331 -3.01 7.57 1.81
N ALA A 332 -1.74 7.96 1.98
CA ALA A 332 -0.87 8.39 0.90
C ALA A 332 -0.56 7.27 -0.10
N PHE A 333 -0.25 6.05 0.38
CA PHE A 333 -0.10 4.87 -0.49
C PHE A 333 -1.38 4.59 -1.27
N ASN A 334 -2.53 4.59 -0.59
CA ASN A 334 -3.80 4.32 -1.23
C ASN A 334 -4.28 5.44 -2.14
N LEU A 335 -3.87 6.69 -1.91
CA LEU A 335 -4.09 7.78 -2.87
C LEU A 335 -3.33 7.50 -4.18
N GLY A 336 -2.12 7.00 -4.10
CA GLY A 336 -1.36 6.50 -5.26
C GLY A 336 -2.06 5.32 -5.94
N ASN A 337 -2.48 4.31 -5.16
CA ASN A 337 -3.20 3.14 -5.65
C ASN A 337 -4.59 3.48 -6.22
N THR A 338 -5.15 4.64 -5.89
CA THR A 338 -6.37 5.16 -6.54
C THR A 338 -6.04 5.85 -7.86
N GLY A 339 -5.09 6.78 -7.82
CA GLY A 339 -4.75 7.63 -8.97
C GLY A 339 -4.00 6.90 -10.08
N GLY A 340 -3.11 5.95 -9.71
CA GLY A 340 -2.32 5.18 -10.68
C GLY A 340 -3.19 4.35 -11.63
N PRO A 341 -4.01 3.41 -11.15
CA PRO A 341 -4.88 2.61 -12.00
C PRO A 341 -5.90 3.44 -12.78
N TRP A 342 -6.44 4.50 -12.16
CA TRP A 342 -7.33 5.44 -12.85
C TRP A 342 -6.63 6.14 -14.02
N LEU A 343 -5.43 6.66 -13.83
CA LEU A 343 -4.64 7.28 -14.89
C LEU A 343 -4.24 6.27 -15.97
N GLY A 344 -3.82 5.07 -15.56
CA GLY A 344 -3.51 3.98 -16.48
C GLY A 344 -4.71 3.60 -17.36
N GLY A 345 -5.91 3.53 -16.77
CA GLY A 345 -7.14 3.30 -17.51
C GLY A 345 -7.46 4.43 -18.51
N THR A 346 -7.31 5.70 -18.08
CA THR A 346 -7.57 6.85 -18.96
C THR A 346 -6.66 6.91 -20.18
N VAL A 347 -5.38 6.57 -20.04
CA VAL A 347 -4.46 6.55 -21.22
C VAL A 347 -4.75 5.36 -22.14
N ILE A 348 -5.24 4.24 -21.63
CA ILE A 348 -5.70 3.11 -22.45
C ILE A 348 -6.99 3.49 -23.18
N ASP A 349 -7.97 4.09 -22.50
CA ASP A 349 -9.25 4.53 -23.10
C ASP A 349 -9.02 5.61 -24.19
N ALA A 350 -7.93 6.40 -24.06
CA ALA A 350 -7.49 7.35 -25.09
C ALA A 350 -6.88 6.67 -26.34
N GLY A 351 -6.85 5.33 -26.40
CA GLY A 351 -6.34 4.56 -27.53
C GLY A 351 -4.81 4.40 -27.58
N LEU A 352 -4.09 4.73 -26.49
CA LEU A 352 -2.63 4.65 -26.47
C LEU A 352 -2.08 3.24 -26.20
N GLY A 353 -2.97 2.24 -26.04
CA GLY A 353 -2.62 0.83 -25.84
C GLY A 353 -2.11 0.48 -24.44
N PHE A 354 -1.89 -0.84 -24.21
CA PHE A 354 -1.56 -1.35 -22.88
C PHE A 354 -0.11 -1.08 -22.41
N ALA A 355 0.77 -0.57 -23.27
CA ALA A 355 2.09 -0.08 -22.84
C ALA A 355 2.04 1.35 -22.25
N SER A 356 0.98 2.11 -22.51
CA SER A 356 0.85 3.50 -22.09
C SER A 356 0.79 3.72 -20.56
N PRO A 357 0.24 2.81 -19.74
CA PRO A 357 0.30 2.94 -18.29
C PRO A 357 1.74 2.96 -17.73
N ALA A 358 2.68 2.31 -18.40
CA ALA A 358 4.08 2.35 -17.98
C ALA A 358 4.71 3.75 -18.25
N TRP A 359 4.37 4.41 -19.37
CA TRP A 359 4.75 5.81 -19.63
C TRP A 359 4.14 6.78 -18.62
N ALA A 360 2.83 6.65 -18.34
CA ALA A 360 2.14 7.46 -17.36
C ALA A 360 2.71 7.26 -15.95
N GLY A 361 3.03 6.02 -15.60
CA GLY A 361 3.69 5.66 -14.34
C GLY A 361 5.09 6.27 -14.23
N ALA A 362 5.88 6.24 -15.32
CA ALA A 362 7.20 6.87 -15.37
C ALA A 362 7.10 8.40 -15.15
N ALA A 363 6.11 9.05 -15.73
CA ALA A 363 5.87 10.48 -15.50
C ALA A 363 5.52 10.76 -14.04
N MET A 364 4.68 9.93 -13.39
CA MET A 364 4.35 10.07 -11.96
C MET A 364 5.59 9.87 -11.08
N THR A 365 6.43 8.86 -11.34
CA THR A 365 7.66 8.63 -10.55
C THR A 365 8.70 9.73 -10.79
N LEU A 366 8.76 10.31 -11.98
CA LEU A 366 9.60 11.48 -12.26
C LEU A 366 9.14 12.72 -11.47
N LEU A 367 7.82 12.94 -11.38
CA LEU A 367 7.25 13.99 -10.52
C LEU A 367 7.54 13.72 -9.03
N ALA A 368 7.53 12.45 -8.60
CA ALA A 368 7.95 12.07 -7.26
C ALA A 368 9.42 12.46 -7.01
N LEU A 369 10.34 12.20 -7.94
CA LEU A 369 11.74 12.62 -7.86
C LEU A 369 11.89 14.13 -7.74
N ALA A 370 11.15 14.89 -8.56
CA ALA A 370 11.13 16.35 -8.47
C ALA A 370 10.65 16.82 -7.08
N THR A 371 9.63 16.17 -6.53
CA THR A 371 9.10 16.47 -5.19
C THR A 371 10.11 16.12 -4.10
N VAL A 372 10.88 15.03 -4.24
CA VAL A 372 12.00 14.69 -3.33
C VAL A 372 13.08 15.76 -3.39
N ALA A 373 13.45 16.24 -4.58
CA ALA A 373 14.44 17.30 -4.74
C ALA A 373 14.00 18.62 -4.06
N VAL A 374 12.72 18.99 -4.19
CA VAL A 374 12.14 20.15 -3.46
C VAL A 374 12.23 19.93 -1.94
N ALA A 375 11.88 18.73 -1.47
CA ALA A 375 11.93 18.40 -0.06
C ALA A 375 13.35 18.48 0.53
N LEU A 376 14.37 18.04 -0.24
CA LEU A 376 15.77 18.16 0.13
C LEU A 376 16.23 19.61 0.25
N ARG A 377 15.87 20.47 -0.72
CA ARG A 377 16.22 21.90 -0.67
C ARG A 377 15.62 22.61 0.54
N LEU A 378 14.39 22.26 0.90
CA LEU A 378 13.72 22.83 2.08
C LEU A 378 14.35 22.32 3.39
N HIS A 379 14.76 21.06 3.44
CA HIS A 379 15.43 20.49 4.61
C HIS A 379 16.80 21.14 4.86
N GLY A 380 17.60 21.36 3.83
CA GLY A 380 18.90 22.04 3.92
C GLY A 380 18.78 23.47 4.44
N ARG A 381 17.75 24.22 4.02
CA ARG A 381 17.52 25.60 4.48
C ARG A 381 17.18 25.70 5.98
N THR A 382 16.40 24.74 6.50
CA THR A 382 16.04 24.70 7.93
C THR A 382 17.23 24.31 8.81
N SER A 383 18.12 23.46 8.35
CA SER A 383 19.34 23.08 9.08
C SER A 383 20.34 24.25 9.12
N SER A 384 20.53 24.97 8.01
CA SER A 384 21.43 26.12 7.95
C SER A 384 20.95 27.28 8.84
N SER A 385 19.64 27.53 8.92
CA SER A 385 19.10 28.60 9.78
C SER A 385 19.27 28.29 11.27
N ARG A 386 19.17 27.02 11.68
CA ARG A 386 19.40 26.62 13.08
C ARG A 386 20.86 26.75 13.49
N LEU A 387 21.80 26.46 12.60
CA LEU A 387 23.26 26.63 12.85
C LEU A 387 23.61 28.11 13.02
N VAL A 388 23.05 28.99 12.19
CA VAL A 388 23.28 30.45 12.28
C VAL A 388 22.67 31.04 13.56
N THR A 389 21.49 30.57 13.98
CA THR A 389 20.85 31.04 15.21
C THR A 389 21.55 30.50 16.46
N GLY A 390 22.03 29.26 16.43
CA GLY A 390 22.83 28.68 17.52
C GLY A 390 24.19 29.34 17.69
N ALA A 391 24.85 29.71 16.59
CA ALA A 391 26.11 30.45 16.62
C ALA A 391 25.97 31.88 17.18
N LYS A 392 24.84 32.56 16.82
CA LYS A 392 24.57 33.89 17.40
C LYS A 392 24.27 33.86 18.90
N GLY A 393 23.54 32.85 19.38
CA GLY A 393 23.25 32.71 20.82
C GLY A 393 24.51 32.36 21.67
N GLN A 394 25.52 31.70 21.09
CA GLN A 394 26.79 31.41 21.76
C GLN A 394 27.71 32.64 21.84
N VAL A 395 27.67 33.53 20.82
CA VAL A 395 28.46 34.77 20.83
C VAL A 395 27.86 35.79 21.81
N GLU A 396 26.53 35.90 21.91
CA GLU A 396 25.86 36.77 22.88
C GLU A 396 26.04 36.28 24.34
N GLY A 397 26.07 34.96 24.56
CA GLY A 397 26.30 34.39 25.88
C GLY A 397 27.74 34.55 26.40
N ALA A 398 28.72 34.65 25.49
CA ALA A 398 30.16 34.87 25.87
C ALA A 398 30.43 36.31 26.28
N ASP A 399 29.68 37.29 25.76
CA ASP A 399 29.89 38.74 26.08
C ASP A 399 29.28 39.15 27.45
N VAL A 400 28.35 38.35 27.98
CA VAL A 400 27.71 38.60 29.29
C VAL A 400 28.53 38.03 30.47
N SER A 401 29.49 37.15 30.22
CA SER A 401 30.34 36.53 31.27
C SER A 401 31.65 37.31 31.57
N VAL A 402 31.89 38.43 30.90
CA VAL A 402 33.14 39.26 31.05
C VAL A 402 32.83 40.63 31.66
N ARG A 403 31.67 40.83 32.27
CA ARG A 403 31.36 42.05 33.02
C ARG A 403 31.12 41.79 34.50
#